data_f0a89e460c959518cc32435dfae3d4f5
#
_entry.id   f0a89e460c959518cc32435dfae3d4f5
#
_cell.length_a   1.000
_cell.length_b   1.000
_cell.length_c   1.000
_cell.angle_alpha   90.00
_cell.angle_beta   90.00
_cell.angle_gamma   90.00
#
_symmetry.space_group_name_H-M   'P 1'
#
loop_
_entity.id
_entity.type
_entity.pdbx_description
1 polymer ?
#
loop_
_entity_poly.entity_id
_entity_poly.type
_entity_poly.pdbx_seq_one_letter_code
_entity_poly.pdbx_strand_id
1 'polypeptide(L)'
;MQKRASRSVVRKASSGQTSPKVETASGFAVVGIATILSWEGGKCADIRIGVTGVGQKPYRPAEVESRLMRTSLDGEALRSACARVAEGVETLSDIHASAEYRKELAVIYTRRCVEAAATRARG
;
A
#
# COMPACT_ATOMS: atom_id res chain seq x y z
N MET A 1 13.86 0.30 -16.64
CA MET A 1 13.60 -0.26 -16.28
C MET A 1 13.02 -0.58 -15.88
N GLN A 2 12.36 -0.75 -16.01
CA GLN A 2 11.82 -1.26 -15.64
C GLN A 2 11.19 -1.22 -15.08
N LYS A 3 10.53 -1.28 -15.10
CA LYS A 3 9.95 -1.61 -14.55
C LYS A 3 9.25 -1.73 -14.16
N ARG A 4 8.52 -1.78 -14.10
CA ARG A 4 7.93 -2.29 -13.68
C ARG A 4 6.90 -2.47 -13.67
N ALA A 5 6.17 -2.36 -14.18
CA ALA A 5 5.30 -2.71 -14.18
C ALA A 5 4.67 -3.44 -13.62
N SER A 6 3.98 -3.55 -13.47
CA SER A 6 3.71 -4.25 -12.87
C SER A 6 4.14 -5.11 -12.84
N ARG A 7 4.38 -4.97 -12.97
CA ARG A 7 4.88 -5.73 -12.88
C ARG A 7 4.48 -6.34 -12.11
N SER A 8 3.14 -6.42 -12.12
CA SER A 8 3.24 -7.14 -11.30
C SER A 8 4.07 -7.96 -11.74
N VAL A 9 4.57 -7.65 -12.35
CA VAL A 9 5.46 -8.33 -12.71
C VAL A 9 6.34 -8.78 -11.78
N VAL A 10 6.61 -9.89 -11.59
CA VAL A 10 7.56 -10.37 -10.70
C VAL A 10 8.89 -10.20 -11.26
N ARG A 11 9.67 -9.40 -10.57
CA ARG A 11 10.98 -9.17 -10.99
C ARG A 11 11.86 -10.23 -10.42
N LYS A 12 12.78 -10.71 -11.20
CA LYS A 12 13.74 -11.62 -10.71
C LYS A 12 14.57 -10.96 -9.63
N ALA A 13 14.78 -11.65 -8.55
CA ALA A 13 15.54 -11.08 -7.45
C ALA A 13 16.99 -10.91 -7.85
N SER A 14 17.56 -9.79 -7.48
CA SER A 14 18.97 -9.56 -7.64
C SER A 14 19.64 -9.65 -6.28
N SER A 15 20.95 -9.51 -6.28
CA SER A 15 21.70 -9.54 -5.04
C SER A 15 21.17 -8.48 -4.08
N GLY A 16 20.85 -8.86 -2.88
CA GLY A 16 20.35 -7.95 -1.87
C GLY A 16 18.89 -7.57 -1.98
N GLN A 17 18.19 -8.11 -2.97
CA GLN A 17 16.79 -7.79 -3.16
C GLN A 17 15.93 -9.01 -2.90
N THR A 18 14.86 -8.84 -2.14
CA THR A 18 13.94 -9.93 -1.89
C THR A 18 12.92 -10.03 -3.01
N SER A 19 12.28 -11.18 -3.11
CA SER A 19 11.15 -11.36 -4.01
C SER A 19 10.00 -10.47 -3.55
N PRO A 20 9.16 -10.01 -4.47
CA PRO A 20 7.99 -9.22 -4.08
C PRO A 20 7.08 -10.00 -3.14
N LYS A 21 6.53 -9.31 -2.18
CA LYS A 21 5.58 -9.89 -1.23
C LYS A 21 4.24 -9.20 -1.41
N VAL A 22 3.17 -9.98 -1.31
CA VAL A 22 1.81 -9.50 -1.50
C VAL A 22 1.06 -9.64 -0.19
N GLU A 23 0.39 -8.58 0.20
CA GLU A 23 -0.46 -8.60 1.38
C GLU A 23 -1.79 -7.96 1.05
N THR A 24 -2.84 -8.43 1.71
CA THR A 24 -4.15 -7.82 1.61
C THR A 24 -4.70 -7.63 3.01
N ALA A 25 -5.50 -6.61 3.18
CA ALA A 25 -6.17 -6.33 4.44
C ALA A 25 -7.55 -5.80 4.13
N SER A 26 -8.54 -6.66 4.12
CA SER A 26 -9.90 -6.21 3.84
C SER A 26 -10.95 -7.02 4.59
N GLY A 27 -10.92 -8.35 4.48
CA GLY A 27 -11.93 -9.17 5.09
C GLY A 27 -13.33 -8.77 4.67
N PHE A 28 -14.16 -8.42 5.63
CA PHE A 28 -15.51 -7.98 5.35
C PHE A 28 -15.62 -6.48 5.25
N ALA A 29 -14.51 -5.79 5.22
CA ALA A 29 -14.53 -4.34 5.23
C ALA A 29 -15.04 -3.79 3.92
N VAL A 30 -15.60 -2.59 3.98
CA VAL A 30 -16.03 -1.88 2.79
C VAL A 30 -14.84 -1.35 2.00
N VAL A 31 -13.66 -1.32 2.59
CA VAL A 31 -12.43 -0.86 1.96
C VAL A 31 -11.45 -2.01 1.86
N GLY A 32 -10.83 -2.20 0.73
CA GLY A 32 -9.83 -3.22 0.52
C GLY A 32 -8.48 -2.62 0.15
N ILE A 33 -7.42 -3.19 0.70
CA ILE A 33 -6.05 -2.75 0.42
C ILE A 33 -5.23 -3.97 0.03
N ALA A 34 -4.42 -3.83 -1.00
CA ALA A 34 -3.45 -4.86 -1.38
C ALA A 34 -2.10 -4.19 -1.57
N THR A 35 -1.04 -4.81 -1.09
CA THR A 35 0.31 -4.25 -1.16
C THR A 35 1.25 -5.28 -1.74
N ILE A 36 2.06 -4.86 -2.70
CA ILE A 36 3.16 -5.66 -3.24
C ILE A 36 4.41 -4.85 -3.01
N LEU A 37 5.40 -5.42 -2.36
CA LEU A 37 6.65 -4.69 -2.16
C LEU A 37 7.86 -5.60 -2.27
N SER A 38 8.99 -5.01 -2.56
CA SER A 38 10.28 -5.68 -2.51
C SER A 38 11.22 -4.87 -1.63
N TRP A 39 12.19 -5.56 -1.08
CA TRP A 39 13.07 -5.03 -0.03
C TRP A 39 14.50 -5.15 -0.48
N GLU A 40 15.28 -4.11 -0.25
CA GLU A 40 16.69 -4.16 -0.62
C GLU A 40 17.50 -3.31 0.35
N GLY A 41 18.52 -3.90 0.95
CA GLY A 41 19.40 -3.15 1.83
C GLY A 41 18.70 -2.54 3.03
N GLY A 42 17.68 -3.21 3.56
CA GLY A 42 16.95 -2.72 4.71
C GLY A 42 15.93 -1.65 4.41
N LYS A 43 15.66 -1.41 3.13
CA LYS A 43 14.73 -0.36 2.72
C LYS A 43 13.80 -0.86 1.63
N CYS A 44 12.68 -0.18 1.47
CA CYS A 44 11.71 -0.49 0.43
C CYS A 44 12.30 -0.14 -0.93
N ALA A 45 12.49 -1.15 -1.78
CA ALA A 45 13.01 -0.94 -3.12
C ALA A 45 11.90 -0.62 -4.11
N ASP A 46 10.72 -1.20 -3.89
CA ASP A 46 9.57 -0.97 -4.76
C ASP A 46 8.32 -1.25 -3.96
N ILE A 47 7.28 -0.49 -4.19
CA ILE A 47 6.02 -0.71 -3.50
C ILE A 47 4.86 -0.31 -4.41
N ARG A 48 3.82 -1.13 -4.41
CA ARG A 48 2.59 -0.86 -5.15
C ARG A 48 1.43 -1.16 -4.23
N ILE A 49 0.51 -0.22 -4.15
CA ILE A 49 -0.64 -0.32 -3.27
C ILE A 49 -1.89 -0.17 -4.10
N GLY A 50 -2.81 -1.10 -3.95
CA GLY A 50 -4.12 -1.01 -4.61
C GLY A 50 -5.19 -0.75 -3.56
N VAL A 51 -6.07 0.20 -3.84
CA VAL A 51 -7.14 0.60 -2.92
C VAL A 51 -8.48 0.42 -3.61
N THR A 52 -9.41 -0.25 -2.94
CA THR A 52 -10.79 -0.39 -3.42
C THR A 52 -11.74 0.05 -2.32
N GLY A 53 -12.92 0.49 -2.72
CA GLY A 53 -13.97 0.84 -1.77
C GLY A 53 -13.90 2.26 -1.22
N VAL A 54 -12.89 3.03 -1.58
CA VAL A 54 -12.79 4.43 -1.17
C VAL A 54 -13.42 5.31 -2.24
N GLY A 55 -12.94 5.22 -3.45
CA GLY A 55 -13.54 5.93 -4.58
C GLY A 55 -14.38 4.98 -5.40
N GLN A 56 -14.94 5.47 -6.50
CA GLN A 56 -15.79 4.65 -7.35
C GLN A 56 -15.00 3.57 -8.08
N LYS A 57 -13.73 3.81 -8.30
CA LYS A 57 -12.86 2.88 -9.02
C LYS A 57 -11.66 2.53 -8.16
N PRO A 58 -11.10 1.35 -8.35
CA PRO A 58 -9.83 1.02 -7.71
C PRO A 58 -8.77 2.01 -8.16
N TYR A 59 -7.82 2.30 -7.28
CA TYR A 59 -6.74 3.22 -7.64
C TYR A 59 -5.47 2.88 -6.87
N ARG A 60 -4.38 3.43 -7.32
CA ARG A 60 -3.09 3.36 -6.64
C ARG A 60 -2.77 4.73 -6.05
N PRO A 61 -2.53 4.81 -4.75
CA PRO A 61 -2.20 6.10 -4.13
C PRO A 61 -0.73 6.44 -4.40
N ALA A 62 -0.47 7.05 -5.55
CA ALA A 62 0.89 7.32 -6.00
C ALA A 62 1.69 8.14 -5.01
N GLU A 63 1.05 9.09 -4.33
CA GLU A 63 1.73 9.91 -3.34
C GLU A 63 2.22 9.07 -2.16
N VAL A 64 1.41 8.12 -1.71
CA VAL A 64 1.79 7.23 -0.63
C VAL A 64 2.95 6.34 -1.06
N GLU A 65 2.82 5.76 -2.25
CA GLU A 65 3.86 4.88 -2.78
C GLU A 65 5.19 5.63 -2.87
N SER A 66 5.14 6.84 -3.39
CA SER A 66 6.32 7.67 -3.58
C SER A 66 7.00 7.99 -2.25
N ARG A 67 6.20 8.30 -1.22
CA ARG A 67 6.74 8.65 0.10
C ARG A 67 7.34 7.46 0.82
N LEU A 68 6.88 6.25 0.50
CA LEU A 68 7.37 5.05 1.17
C LEU A 68 8.58 4.44 0.50
N MET A 69 8.86 4.82 -0.74
CA MET A 69 10.04 4.32 -1.44
C MET A 69 11.30 4.70 -0.68
N ARG A 70 12.19 3.74 -0.55
CA ARG A 70 13.50 3.90 0.08
C ARG A 70 13.44 4.19 1.57
N THR A 71 12.31 3.90 2.21
CA THR A 71 12.20 4.01 3.65
C THR A 71 12.25 2.60 4.25
N SER A 72 12.40 2.53 5.55
CA SER A 72 12.37 1.24 6.26
C SER A 72 10.95 0.81 6.60
N LEU A 73 9.95 1.56 6.14
CA LEU A 73 8.53 1.23 6.28
C LEU A 73 8.11 1.09 7.74
N ASP A 74 8.54 2.02 8.57
CA ASP A 74 8.15 2.02 9.97
C ASP A 74 8.07 3.44 10.49
N GLY A 75 7.60 3.57 11.73
CA GLY A 75 7.59 4.81 12.45
C GLY A 75 6.76 5.90 11.81
N GLU A 76 7.24 7.11 11.97
CA GLU A 76 6.52 8.29 11.52
C GLU A 76 6.44 8.38 10.00
N ALA A 77 7.47 7.93 9.31
CA ALA A 77 7.45 7.96 7.85
C ALA A 77 6.28 7.13 7.31
N LEU A 78 6.06 5.96 7.87
CA LEU A 78 4.95 5.11 7.46
C LEU A 78 3.62 5.75 7.81
N ARG A 79 3.48 6.24 9.04
CA ARG A 79 2.25 6.84 9.49
C ARG A 79 1.86 8.06 8.67
N SER A 80 2.82 8.91 8.43
CA SER A 80 2.63 10.15 7.69
C SER A 80 2.23 9.88 6.24
N ALA A 81 2.87 8.90 5.61
CA ALA A 81 2.56 8.55 4.23
C ALA A 81 1.16 7.96 4.13
N CYS A 82 0.83 7.00 5.00
CA CYS A 82 -0.46 6.32 4.91
C CYS A 82 -1.64 7.24 5.21
N ALA A 83 -1.41 8.29 5.96
CA ALA A 83 -2.47 9.26 6.24
C ALA A 83 -2.99 9.94 4.97
N ARG A 84 -2.23 9.88 3.89
CA ARG A 84 -2.59 10.52 2.63
C ARG A 84 -3.26 9.59 1.63
N VAL A 85 -3.60 8.38 2.03
CA VAL A 85 -4.07 7.35 1.09
C VAL A 85 -5.36 7.74 0.37
N ALA A 86 -6.22 8.51 1.00
CA ALA A 86 -7.48 8.95 0.38
C ALA A 86 -7.44 10.40 -0.07
N GLU A 87 -6.27 11.03 -0.06
CA GLU A 87 -6.14 12.43 -0.41
C GLU A 87 -6.45 12.64 -1.88
N GLY A 88 -7.28 13.61 -2.18
CA GLY A 88 -7.64 13.90 -3.56
C GLY A 88 -8.65 12.96 -4.18
N VAL A 89 -9.15 11.98 -3.43
CA VAL A 89 -10.11 11.01 -3.94
C VAL A 89 -11.51 11.44 -3.54
N GLU A 90 -12.40 11.45 -4.54
CA GLU A 90 -13.81 11.68 -4.25
C GLU A 90 -14.38 10.42 -3.63
N THR A 91 -14.62 10.46 -2.33
CA THR A 91 -14.88 9.27 -1.55
C THR A 91 -16.36 8.92 -1.56
N LEU A 92 -16.64 7.63 -1.72
CA LEU A 92 -18.00 7.12 -1.70
C LEU A 92 -18.66 7.32 -0.33
N SER A 93 -19.97 7.54 -0.36
CA SER A 93 -20.76 7.58 0.87
C SER A 93 -22.13 7.00 0.53
N ASP A 94 -22.55 5.99 1.26
CA ASP A 94 -23.82 5.34 0.99
C ASP A 94 -24.36 4.75 2.28
N ILE A 95 -25.39 3.90 2.15
CA ILE A 95 -26.05 3.32 3.32
C ILE A 95 -25.16 2.36 4.09
N HIS A 96 -24.06 1.92 3.51
CA HIS A 96 -23.14 0.97 4.15
C HIS A 96 -22.05 1.66 4.94
N ALA A 97 -21.60 2.82 4.47
CA ALA A 97 -20.51 3.52 5.15
C ALA A 97 -20.41 4.96 4.65
N SER A 98 -20.13 5.86 5.59
CA SER A 98 -19.93 7.27 5.25
C SER A 98 -18.56 7.47 4.59
N ALA A 99 -18.39 8.61 3.96
CA ALA A 99 -17.09 8.97 3.36
C ALA A 99 -16.01 9.05 4.42
N GLU A 100 -16.30 9.63 5.57
CA GLU A 100 -15.34 9.74 6.65
C GLU A 100 -14.89 8.36 7.14
N TYR A 101 -15.86 7.45 7.28
CA TYR A 101 -15.53 6.11 7.76
C TYR A 101 -14.64 5.38 6.75
N ARG A 102 -14.95 5.52 5.46
CA ARG A 102 -14.14 4.89 4.41
C ARG A 102 -12.72 5.43 4.40
N LYS A 103 -12.55 6.74 4.57
CA LYS A 103 -11.22 7.35 4.63
C LYS A 103 -10.44 6.85 5.82
N GLU A 104 -11.10 6.75 6.95
CA GLU A 104 -10.47 6.28 8.18
C GLU A 104 -10.01 4.84 8.04
N LEU A 105 -10.88 3.98 7.49
CA LEU A 105 -10.53 2.59 7.26
C LEU A 105 -9.37 2.48 6.27
N ALA A 106 -9.37 3.32 5.24
CA ALA A 106 -8.30 3.28 4.25
C ALA A 106 -6.95 3.56 4.89
N VAL A 107 -6.88 4.55 5.78
CA VAL A 107 -5.64 4.88 6.47
C VAL A 107 -5.19 3.73 7.36
N ILE A 108 -6.10 3.19 8.15
CA ILE A 108 -5.77 2.11 9.08
C ILE A 108 -5.34 0.85 8.33
N TYR A 109 -6.10 0.47 7.32
CA TYR A 109 -5.81 -0.77 6.58
C TYR A 109 -4.55 -0.65 5.74
N THR A 110 -4.30 0.54 5.16
CA THR A 110 -3.07 0.74 4.39
C THR A 110 -1.86 0.57 5.29
N ARG A 111 -1.90 1.19 6.48
CA ARG A 111 -0.80 1.05 7.42
C ARG A 111 -0.59 -0.39 7.83
N ARG A 112 -1.66 -1.09 8.19
CA ARG A 112 -1.56 -2.49 8.60
C ARG A 112 -1.05 -3.38 7.48
N CYS A 113 -1.54 -3.15 6.26
CA CYS A 113 -1.15 -3.95 5.12
C CYS A 113 0.33 -3.76 4.79
N VAL A 114 0.79 -2.51 4.79
CA VAL A 114 2.19 -2.22 4.52
C VAL A 114 3.09 -2.78 5.63
N GLU A 115 2.67 -2.65 6.88
CA GLU A 115 3.44 -3.22 8.00
C GLU A 115 3.57 -4.73 7.88
N ALA A 116 2.48 -5.40 7.53
CA ALA A 116 2.50 -6.85 7.37
C ALA A 116 3.41 -7.26 6.22
N ALA A 117 3.32 -6.54 5.10
CA ALA A 117 4.16 -6.83 3.96
C ALA A 117 5.63 -6.60 4.27
N ALA A 118 5.93 -5.54 5.00
CA ALA A 118 7.31 -5.23 5.40
C ALA A 118 7.86 -6.31 6.34
N THR A 119 7.05 -6.77 7.27
CA THR A 119 7.46 -7.83 8.19
C THR A 119 7.81 -9.11 7.43
N ARG A 120 6.98 -9.47 6.46
CA ARG A 120 7.25 -10.66 5.65
C ARG A 120 8.49 -10.49 4.79
N ALA A 121 8.69 -9.31 4.24
CA ALA A 121 9.85 -9.04 3.40
C ALA A 121 11.15 -9.08 4.18
N ARG A 122 11.11 -8.65 5.44
CA ARG A 122 12.32 -8.67 6.28
C ARG A 122 12.72 -10.07 6.67
N GLY A 123 11.80 -10.94 6.66
CA GLY A 123 12.17 -12.25 6.97
C GLY A 123 11.49 -13.10 7.76
#